data_595084802feb4503734fb2c500471cb6
#
_entry.id   595084802feb4503734fb2c500471cb6
#
_cell.length_a   1.000
_cell.length_b   1.000
_cell.length_c   1.000
_cell.angle_alpha   90.00
_cell.angle_beta   90.00
_cell.angle_gamma   90.00
#
_symmetry.space_group_name_H-M   'P 1'
#
loop_
_entity.id
_entity.type
_entity.pdbx_description
1 polymer ?
#
loop_
_entity_poly.entity_id
_entity_poly.type
_entity_poly.pdbx_seq_one_letter_code
_entity_poly.pdbx_strand_id
1 'polypeptide(L)'
;MPILLQADTVIANTAAKAEELARPEFWDKVLKFVQVYGIKLIIALLIFFIGKWIAGLIAGGIRKMMVHRKSDVTIASFVSNILYALMLLIVVLTALSVLGVKTSSFMVIVSAAVLAIGMSMQGTLSQFASGVMLIGLRPFKLGDTVVAGGQTGTVHDIGILSTTILTSDNKKIIVPNSAIVGGAITNFSAMPTRKVELSVAVPGNTDMNKARDLIKGIINAETRILKDPAPEVAITDASAAEERIS
;
A
#
# COMPACT_ATOMS: atom_id res chain seq x y z
N MET A 1 -76.64 -14.05 -22.23
CA MET A 1 -75.99 -14.19 -23.54
C MET A 1 -74.46 -13.86 -23.56
N PRO A 2 -73.86 -13.02 -22.70
CA PRO A 2 -72.39 -12.81 -22.69
C PRO A 2 -71.57 -13.92 -22.05
N ILE A 3 -72.12 -14.69 -21.10
CA ILE A 3 -71.40 -15.73 -20.34
C ILE A 3 -71.09 -16.98 -21.19
N LEU A 4 -71.96 -17.34 -22.13
CA LEU A 4 -71.77 -18.45 -23.05
C LEU A 4 -70.65 -18.17 -24.10
N LEU A 5 -70.56 -16.95 -24.58
CA LEU A 5 -69.50 -16.48 -25.50
C LEU A 5 -68.10 -16.47 -24.81
N GLN A 6 -68.02 -16.19 -23.52
CA GLN A 6 -66.77 -16.28 -22.76
C GLN A 6 -66.33 -17.75 -22.51
N ALA A 7 -67.28 -18.64 -22.28
CA ALA A 7 -67.00 -20.05 -22.08
C ALA A 7 -66.44 -20.70 -23.37
N ASP A 8 -67.02 -20.39 -24.53
CA ASP A 8 -66.57 -20.88 -25.84
C ASP A 8 -65.18 -20.38 -26.21
N THR A 9 -64.86 -19.13 -25.88
CA THR A 9 -63.50 -18.56 -26.10
C THR A 9 -62.47 -19.17 -25.19
N VAL A 10 -62.81 -19.48 -23.95
CA VAL A 10 -61.91 -20.16 -23.00
C VAL A 10 -61.67 -21.61 -23.44
N ILE A 11 -62.71 -22.31 -23.86
CA ILE A 11 -62.61 -23.71 -24.35
C ILE A 11 -61.77 -23.73 -25.65
N ALA A 12 -62.02 -22.81 -26.59
CA ALA A 12 -61.23 -22.72 -27.81
C ALA A 12 -59.76 -22.43 -27.56
N ASN A 13 -59.46 -21.51 -26.63
CA ASN A 13 -58.08 -21.18 -26.23
C ASN A 13 -57.40 -22.33 -25.52
N THR A 14 -58.12 -23.09 -24.69
CA THR A 14 -57.52 -24.30 -24.03
C THR A 14 -57.30 -25.45 -25.01
N ALA A 15 -58.20 -25.64 -25.97
CA ALA A 15 -58.03 -26.62 -27.03
C ALA A 15 -56.87 -26.30 -27.98
N ALA A 16 -56.76 -25.02 -28.42
CA ALA A 16 -55.63 -24.55 -29.21
C ALA A 16 -54.30 -24.69 -28.51
N LYS A 17 -54.26 -24.40 -27.22
CA LYS A 17 -53.05 -24.57 -26.38
C LYS A 17 -52.68 -26.07 -26.17
N ALA A 18 -53.67 -26.94 -26.05
CA ALA A 18 -53.47 -28.38 -25.99
C ALA A 18 -52.95 -28.96 -27.34
N GLU A 19 -53.44 -28.42 -28.46
CA GLU A 19 -52.98 -28.83 -29.78
C GLU A 19 -51.57 -28.32 -30.10
N GLU A 20 -51.21 -27.13 -29.62
CA GLU A 20 -49.82 -26.63 -29.69
C GLU A 20 -48.85 -27.46 -28.90
N LEU A 21 -49.22 -27.90 -27.68
CA LEU A 21 -48.46 -28.80 -26.84
C LEU A 21 -48.31 -30.19 -27.39
N ALA A 22 -49.26 -30.65 -28.24
CA ALA A 22 -49.24 -31.97 -28.90
C ALA A 22 -48.35 -32.01 -30.16
N ARG A 23 -47.93 -30.84 -30.69
CA ARG A 23 -47.07 -30.80 -31.88
C ARG A 23 -45.67 -31.31 -31.62
N PRO A 24 -45.13 -32.25 -32.43
CA PRO A 24 -43.75 -32.74 -32.26
C PRO A 24 -42.73 -31.61 -32.33
N GLU A 25 -42.97 -30.55 -33.09
CA GLU A 25 -42.09 -29.36 -33.16
C GLU A 25 -41.96 -28.59 -31.85
N PHE A 26 -43.00 -28.58 -31.00
CA PHE A 26 -42.95 -27.98 -29.69
C PHE A 26 -41.96 -28.73 -28.77
N TRP A 27 -42.06 -30.04 -28.74
CA TRP A 27 -41.17 -30.88 -27.94
C TRP A 27 -39.73 -30.84 -28.43
N ASP A 28 -39.49 -30.76 -29.72
CA ASP A 28 -38.16 -30.59 -30.30
C ASP A 28 -37.55 -29.23 -29.90
N LYS A 29 -38.34 -28.18 -29.87
CA LYS A 29 -37.88 -26.85 -29.35
C LYS A 29 -37.58 -26.91 -27.86
N VAL A 30 -38.43 -27.56 -27.06
CA VAL A 30 -38.23 -27.74 -25.62
C VAL A 30 -36.99 -28.58 -25.36
N LEU A 31 -36.81 -29.68 -26.07
CA LEU A 31 -35.62 -30.53 -25.93
C LEU A 31 -34.33 -29.81 -26.29
N LYS A 32 -34.30 -29.07 -27.39
CA LYS A 32 -33.17 -28.21 -27.77
C LYS A 32 -32.88 -27.12 -26.71
N PHE A 33 -33.94 -26.50 -26.19
CA PHE A 33 -33.80 -25.51 -25.11
C PHE A 33 -33.19 -26.14 -23.86
N VAL A 34 -33.71 -27.28 -23.40
CA VAL A 34 -33.21 -28.02 -22.24
C VAL A 34 -31.78 -28.53 -22.47
N GLN A 35 -31.44 -29.00 -23.66
CA GLN A 35 -30.07 -29.43 -23.97
C GLN A 35 -29.08 -28.27 -23.92
N VAL A 36 -29.42 -27.14 -24.54
CA VAL A 36 -28.49 -25.98 -24.59
C VAL A 36 -28.39 -25.26 -23.25
N TYR A 37 -29.51 -24.96 -22.61
CA TYR A 37 -29.53 -24.20 -21.36
C TYR A 37 -29.31 -25.08 -20.14
N GLY A 38 -29.77 -26.36 -20.17
CA GLY A 38 -29.53 -27.32 -19.09
C GLY A 38 -28.06 -27.63 -18.90
N ILE A 39 -27.32 -27.85 -20.00
CA ILE A 39 -25.86 -28.04 -19.94
C ILE A 39 -25.14 -26.79 -19.40
N LYS A 40 -25.52 -25.62 -19.88
CA LYS A 40 -24.97 -24.36 -19.39
C LYS A 40 -25.23 -24.14 -17.89
N LEU A 41 -26.44 -24.51 -17.43
CA LEU A 41 -26.79 -24.41 -16.01
C LEU A 41 -25.96 -25.36 -15.17
N ILE A 42 -25.77 -26.59 -15.60
CA ILE A 42 -24.94 -27.60 -14.91
C ILE A 42 -23.49 -27.08 -14.82
N ILE A 43 -22.94 -26.58 -15.93
CA ILE A 43 -21.57 -26.04 -15.95
C ILE A 43 -21.45 -24.81 -15.02
N ALA A 44 -22.44 -23.90 -15.05
CA ALA A 44 -22.45 -22.74 -14.18
C ALA A 44 -22.50 -23.11 -12.69
N LEU A 45 -23.32 -24.10 -12.33
CA LEU A 45 -23.40 -24.62 -10.97
C LEU A 45 -22.08 -25.30 -10.54
N LEU A 46 -21.48 -26.10 -11.42
CA LEU A 46 -20.16 -26.70 -11.16
C LEU A 46 -19.10 -25.62 -10.92
N ILE A 47 -19.02 -24.59 -11.77
CA ILE A 47 -18.11 -23.46 -11.59
C ILE A 47 -18.37 -22.78 -10.26
N PHE A 48 -19.64 -22.54 -9.92
CA PHE A 48 -20.00 -21.87 -8.66
C PHE A 48 -19.59 -22.70 -7.44
N PHE A 49 -19.93 -23.97 -7.37
CA PHE A 49 -19.64 -24.82 -6.20
C PHE A 49 -18.13 -25.09 -6.06
N ILE A 50 -17.46 -25.42 -7.18
CA ILE A 50 -16.01 -25.66 -7.18
C ILE A 50 -15.27 -24.35 -6.86
N GLY A 51 -15.65 -23.25 -7.49
CA GLY A 51 -15.05 -21.93 -7.24
C GLY A 51 -15.23 -21.45 -5.80
N LYS A 52 -16.44 -21.61 -5.23
CA LYS A 52 -16.72 -21.31 -3.82
C LYS A 52 -15.87 -22.19 -2.89
N TRP A 53 -15.71 -23.45 -3.19
CA TRP A 53 -14.88 -24.37 -2.40
C TRP A 53 -13.40 -23.95 -2.44
N ILE A 54 -12.86 -23.65 -3.63
CA ILE A 54 -11.48 -23.17 -3.82
C ILE A 54 -11.28 -21.84 -3.08
N ALA A 55 -12.23 -20.89 -3.22
CA ALA A 55 -12.18 -19.62 -2.52
C ALA A 55 -12.12 -19.81 -0.99
N GLY A 56 -12.92 -20.73 -0.46
CA GLY A 56 -12.90 -21.11 0.95
C GLY A 56 -11.58 -21.71 1.41
N LEU A 57 -11.00 -22.61 0.60
CA LEU A 57 -9.69 -23.21 0.89
C LEU A 57 -8.57 -22.15 0.94
N ILE A 58 -8.51 -21.28 -0.05
CA ILE A 58 -7.47 -20.24 -0.13
C ILE A 58 -7.62 -19.24 1.02
N ALA A 59 -8.83 -18.72 1.25
CA ALA A 59 -9.10 -17.78 2.33
C ALA A 59 -8.83 -18.41 3.71
N GLY A 60 -9.25 -19.67 3.92
CA GLY A 60 -8.98 -20.40 5.15
C GLY A 60 -7.50 -20.70 5.35
N GLY A 61 -6.78 -21.04 4.29
CA GLY A 61 -5.32 -21.24 4.30
C GLY A 61 -4.57 -19.98 4.72
N ILE A 62 -4.92 -18.83 4.14
CA ILE A 62 -4.31 -17.53 4.49
C ILE A 62 -4.61 -17.18 5.95
N ARG A 63 -5.86 -17.35 6.41
CA ARG A 63 -6.20 -17.12 7.81
C ARG A 63 -5.37 -17.97 8.75
N LYS A 64 -5.23 -19.27 8.50
CA LYS A 64 -4.43 -20.19 9.30
C LYS A 64 -2.95 -19.77 9.32
N MET A 65 -2.39 -19.39 8.16
CA MET A 65 -1.01 -18.93 8.04
C MET A 65 -0.76 -17.66 8.86
N MET A 66 -1.66 -16.67 8.79
CA MET A 66 -1.55 -15.42 9.55
C MET A 66 -1.63 -15.67 11.06
N VAL A 67 -2.58 -16.47 11.53
CA VAL A 67 -2.72 -16.82 12.95
C VAL A 67 -1.50 -17.60 13.45
N HIS A 68 -0.95 -18.50 12.64
CA HIS A 68 0.26 -19.23 13.00
C HIS A 68 1.47 -18.31 13.16
N ARG A 69 1.55 -17.21 12.41
CA ARG A 69 2.60 -16.18 12.54
C ARG A 69 2.33 -15.17 13.67
N LYS A 70 1.41 -15.49 14.61
CA LYS A 70 1.03 -14.64 15.75
C LYS A 70 0.42 -13.28 15.34
N SER A 71 -0.14 -13.18 14.14
CA SER A 71 -0.93 -12.00 13.76
C SER A 71 -2.23 -11.98 14.53
N ASP A 72 -2.75 -10.77 14.78
CA ASP A 72 -4.07 -10.59 15.41
C ASP A 72 -5.15 -11.35 14.65
N VAL A 73 -5.97 -12.11 15.41
CA VAL A 73 -7.04 -12.94 14.84
C VAL A 73 -8.08 -12.10 14.10
N THR A 74 -8.31 -10.86 14.54
CA THR A 74 -9.23 -9.92 13.91
C THR A 74 -8.74 -9.53 12.52
N ILE A 75 -7.45 -9.17 12.41
CA ILE A 75 -6.81 -8.81 11.13
C ILE A 75 -6.81 -10.02 10.19
N ALA A 76 -6.44 -11.21 10.68
CA ALA A 76 -6.43 -12.43 9.89
C ALA A 76 -7.83 -12.76 9.34
N SER A 77 -8.88 -12.60 10.14
CA SER A 77 -10.26 -12.82 9.72
C SER A 77 -10.73 -11.77 8.72
N PHE A 78 -10.39 -10.49 8.94
CA PHE A 78 -10.75 -9.40 8.04
C PHE A 78 -10.15 -9.60 6.63
N VAL A 79 -8.85 -9.86 6.56
CA VAL A 79 -8.14 -10.11 5.29
C VAL A 79 -8.70 -11.33 4.56
N SER A 80 -8.93 -12.43 5.30
CA SER A 80 -9.51 -13.66 4.77
C SER A 80 -10.91 -13.42 4.18
N ASN A 81 -11.76 -12.66 4.88
CA ASN A 81 -13.13 -12.38 4.44
C ASN A 81 -13.15 -11.49 3.19
N ILE A 82 -12.30 -10.47 3.11
CA ILE A 82 -12.16 -9.64 1.90
C ILE A 82 -11.72 -10.49 0.71
N LEU A 83 -10.68 -11.31 0.90
CA LEU A 83 -10.18 -12.18 -0.16
C LEU A 83 -11.24 -13.16 -0.64
N TYR A 84 -11.97 -13.79 0.30
CA TYR A 84 -13.08 -14.67 -0.02
C TYR A 84 -14.17 -13.95 -0.83
N ALA A 85 -14.57 -12.76 -0.43
CA ALA A 85 -15.57 -11.95 -1.12
C ALA A 85 -15.14 -11.60 -2.56
N LEU A 86 -13.88 -11.18 -2.75
CA LEU A 86 -13.32 -10.88 -4.08
C LEU A 86 -13.29 -12.12 -4.98
N MET A 87 -12.85 -13.27 -4.45
CA MET A 87 -12.83 -14.52 -5.21
C MET A 87 -14.24 -14.98 -5.54
N LEU A 88 -15.18 -14.87 -4.59
CA LEU A 88 -16.57 -15.23 -4.82
C LEU A 88 -17.22 -14.36 -5.89
N LEU A 89 -16.91 -13.04 -5.92
CA LEU A 89 -17.36 -12.14 -6.99
C LEU A 89 -16.91 -12.62 -8.37
N ILE A 90 -15.63 -13.00 -8.51
CA ILE A 90 -15.09 -13.53 -9.77
C ILE A 90 -15.81 -14.83 -10.17
N VAL A 91 -16.02 -15.74 -9.22
CA VAL A 91 -16.72 -17.01 -9.45
C VAL A 91 -18.15 -16.77 -9.92
N VAL A 92 -18.89 -15.85 -9.28
CA VAL A 92 -20.26 -15.51 -9.65
C VAL A 92 -20.32 -14.91 -11.06
N LEU A 93 -19.44 -13.95 -11.38
CA LEU A 93 -19.39 -13.33 -12.71
C LEU A 93 -19.06 -14.36 -13.80
N THR A 94 -18.18 -15.31 -13.51
CA THR A 94 -17.82 -16.40 -14.43
C THR A 94 -19.01 -17.33 -14.64
N ALA A 95 -19.71 -17.74 -13.59
CA ALA A 95 -20.90 -18.57 -13.68
C ALA A 95 -22.03 -17.89 -14.47
N LEU A 96 -22.27 -16.59 -14.24
CA LEU A 96 -23.25 -15.79 -15.01
C LEU A 96 -22.88 -15.70 -16.49
N SER A 97 -21.58 -15.54 -16.80
CA SER A 97 -21.09 -15.50 -18.17
C SER A 97 -21.40 -16.79 -18.95
N VAL A 98 -21.24 -17.96 -18.31
CA VAL A 98 -21.57 -19.26 -18.90
C VAL A 98 -23.07 -19.40 -19.20
N LEU A 99 -23.92 -18.82 -18.36
CA LEU A 99 -25.38 -18.75 -18.61
C LEU A 99 -25.76 -17.86 -19.77
N GLY A 100 -24.80 -17.06 -20.31
CA GLY A 100 -25.04 -16.13 -21.41
C GLY A 100 -25.45 -14.73 -20.95
N VAL A 101 -25.37 -14.44 -19.66
CA VAL A 101 -25.58 -13.08 -19.14
C VAL A 101 -24.42 -12.18 -19.58
N LYS A 102 -24.75 -11.03 -20.18
CA LYS A 102 -23.75 -10.03 -20.55
C LYS A 102 -23.12 -9.42 -19.29
N THR A 103 -21.99 -9.93 -18.87
CA THR A 103 -21.27 -9.49 -17.66
C THR A 103 -20.51 -8.19 -17.88
N SER A 104 -20.43 -7.66 -19.11
CA SER A 104 -19.72 -6.41 -19.43
C SER A 104 -20.18 -5.20 -18.61
N SER A 105 -21.50 -5.06 -18.40
CA SER A 105 -22.04 -3.96 -17.58
C SER A 105 -21.62 -4.08 -16.12
N PHE A 106 -21.56 -5.29 -15.57
CA PHE A 106 -21.06 -5.52 -14.21
C PHE A 106 -19.58 -5.22 -14.11
N MET A 107 -18.79 -5.57 -15.15
CA MET A 107 -17.35 -5.26 -15.19
C MET A 107 -17.09 -3.77 -15.16
N VAL A 108 -17.90 -2.94 -15.81
CA VAL A 108 -17.79 -1.48 -15.74
C VAL A 108 -17.98 -0.98 -14.30
N ILE A 109 -19.02 -1.47 -13.61
CA ILE A 109 -19.29 -1.09 -12.21
C ILE A 109 -18.15 -1.55 -11.29
N VAL A 110 -17.69 -2.80 -11.45
CA VAL A 110 -16.55 -3.33 -10.66
C VAL A 110 -15.29 -2.53 -10.93
N SER A 111 -15.01 -2.19 -12.19
CA SER A 111 -13.83 -1.39 -12.56
C SER A 111 -13.88 0.01 -11.93
N ALA A 112 -15.04 0.65 -11.93
CA ALA A 112 -15.24 1.96 -11.30
C ALA A 112 -15.03 1.86 -9.77
N ALA A 113 -15.55 0.81 -9.13
CA ALA A 113 -15.36 0.57 -7.70
C ALA A 113 -13.89 0.31 -7.34
N VAL A 114 -13.18 -0.52 -8.13
CA VAL A 114 -11.75 -0.79 -7.94
C VAL A 114 -10.92 0.48 -8.12
N LEU A 115 -11.25 1.31 -9.12
CA LEU A 115 -10.59 2.59 -9.34
C LEU A 115 -10.80 3.53 -8.14
N ALA A 116 -12.03 3.65 -7.63
CA ALA A 116 -12.35 4.48 -6.47
C ALA A 116 -11.59 4.03 -5.21
N ILE A 117 -11.51 2.71 -4.96
CA ILE A 117 -10.74 2.14 -3.86
C ILE A 117 -9.24 2.42 -4.06
N GLY A 118 -8.71 2.20 -5.28
CA GLY A 118 -7.31 2.47 -5.62
C GLY A 118 -6.92 3.92 -5.37
N MET A 119 -7.74 4.87 -5.79
CA MET A 119 -7.54 6.29 -5.53
C MET A 119 -7.59 6.62 -4.03
N SER A 120 -8.51 6.02 -3.28
CA SER A 120 -8.58 6.19 -1.82
C SER A 120 -7.33 5.66 -1.10
N MET A 121 -6.72 4.59 -1.60
CA MET A 121 -5.53 3.95 -1.03
C MET A 121 -4.21 4.47 -1.61
N GLN A 122 -4.22 5.46 -2.51
CA GLN A 122 -3.03 5.96 -3.19
C GLN A 122 -1.90 6.36 -2.23
N GLY A 123 -2.23 7.04 -1.13
CA GLY A 123 -1.24 7.43 -0.12
C GLY A 123 -0.59 6.24 0.58
N THR A 124 -1.37 5.23 0.92
CA THR A 124 -0.85 4.01 1.57
C THR A 124 0.05 3.22 0.60
N LEU A 125 -0.35 3.12 -0.66
CA LEU A 125 0.44 2.45 -1.69
C LEU A 125 1.76 3.17 -1.95
N SER A 126 1.76 4.51 -1.94
CA SER A 126 2.97 5.34 -2.03
C SER A 126 3.92 5.07 -0.85
N GLN A 127 3.40 4.99 0.38
CA GLN A 127 4.21 4.67 1.56
C GLN A 127 4.82 3.26 1.46
N PHE A 128 4.04 2.28 1.03
CA PHE A 128 4.49 0.91 0.81
C PHE A 128 5.63 0.85 -0.24
N ALA A 129 5.42 1.46 -1.41
CA ALA A 129 6.42 1.50 -2.48
C ALA A 129 7.71 2.18 -2.00
N SER A 130 7.59 3.30 -1.27
CA SER A 130 8.72 4.00 -0.65
C SER A 130 9.45 3.12 0.37
N GLY A 131 8.74 2.35 1.19
CA GLY A 131 9.33 1.41 2.14
C GLY A 131 10.14 0.32 1.43
N VAL A 132 9.60 -0.25 0.35
CA VAL A 132 10.33 -1.22 -0.49
C VAL A 132 11.60 -0.61 -1.10
N MET A 133 11.53 0.66 -1.57
CA MET A 133 12.70 1.38 -2.06
C MET A 133 13.76 1.60 -0.97
N LEU A 134 13.37 2.02 0.23
CA LEU A 134 14.30 2.22 1.34
C LEU A 134 15.02 0.91 1.73
N ILE A 135 14.29 -0.20 1.79
CA ILE A 135 14.84 -1.52 2.11
C ILE A 135 15.74 -2.04 0.96
N GLY A 136 15.37 -1.79 -0.29
CA GLY A 136 16.11 -2.26 -1.47
C GLY A 136 17.35 -1.45 -1.77
N LEU A 137 17.24 -0.12 -1.87
CA LEU A 137 18.34 0.80 -2.23
C LEU A 137 19.23 1.15 -1.04
N ARG A 138 18.71 1.05 0.18
CA ARG A 138 19.44 1.29 1.45
C ARG A 138 20.21 2.61 1.48
N PRO A 139 19.58 3.77 1.28
CA PRO A 139 20.24 5.06 1.38
C PRO A 139 20.81 5.31 2.79
N PHE A 140 20.26 4.64 3.78
CA PHE A 140 20.74 4.55 5.15
C PHE A 140 20.45 3.15 5.72
N LYS A 141 21.10 2.84 6.83
CA LYS A 141 20.96 1.58 7.58
C LYS A 141 20.40 1.83 8.97
N LEU A 142 20.00 0.77 9.65
CA LEU A 142 19.69 0.83 11.08
C LEU A 142 20.92 1.29 11.86
N GLY A 143 20.75 2.24 12.76
CA GLY A 143 21.82 2.86 13.54
C GLY A 143 22.47 4.08 12.90
N ASP A 144 22.22 4.37 11.62
CA ASP A 144 22.72 5.60 10.98
C ASP A 144 22.03 6.83 11.56
N THR A 145 22.80 7.93 11.72
CA THR A 145 22.26 9.25 12.03
C THR A 145 21.95 9.97 10.73
N VAL A 146 20.69 10.38 10.56
CA VAL A 146 20.18 10.95 9.31
C VAL A 146 19.32 12.18 9.54
N VAL A 147 19.19 12.99 8.48
CA VAL A 147 18.04 13.90 8.29
C VAL A 147 17.19 13.27 7.19
N ALA A 148 15.98 12.87 7.54
CA ALA A 148 15.08 12.20 6.62
C ALA A 148 13.63 12.60 6.92
N GLY A 149 12.86 12.98 5.87
CA GLY A 149 11.51 13.49 6.04
C GLY A 149 11.40 14.71 6.95
N GLY A 150 12.43 15.58 6.95
CA GLY A 150 12.50 16.76 7.80
C GLY A 150 12.84 16.49 9.28
N GLN A 151 13.16 15.25 9.64
CA GLN A 151 13.49 14.85 11.02
C GLN A 151 14.95 14.43 11.13
N THR A 152 15.61 14.86 12.21
CA THR A 152 17.01 14.51 12.51
C THR A 152 17.06 13.51 13.64
N GLY A 153 17.84 12.43 13.47
CA GLY A 153 18.05 11.44 14.53
C GLY A 153 18.65 10.14 14.00
N THR A 154 18.66 9.13 14.86
CA THR A 154 19.20 7.81 14.56
C THR A 154 18.08 6.88 14.08
N VAL A 155 18.30 6.19 12.98
CA VAL A 155 17.35 5.22 12.41
C VAL A 155 17.24 4.01 13.34
N HIS A 156 16.07 3.82 13.94
CA HIS A 156 15.81 2.72 14.86
C HIS A 156 15.18 1.50 14.17
N ASP A 157 14.23 1.76 13.26
CA ASP A 157 13.52 0.71 12.53
C ASP A 157 13.04 1.22 11.18
N ILE A 158 13.05 0.33 10.16
CA ILE A 158 12.54 0.62 8.82
C ILE A 158 11.38 -0.35 8.56
N GLY A 159 10.17 0.12 8.80
CA GLY A 159 8.95 -0.64 8.56
C GLY A 159 8.45 -0.52 7.13
N ILE A 160 7.38 -1.26 6.83
CA ILE A 160 6.78 -1.31 5.50
C ILE A 160 6.18 0.03 5.07
N LEU A 161 5.53 0.76 5.99
CA LEU A 161 4.84 2.02 5.70
C LEU A 161 5.54 3.24 6.30
N SER A 162 6.34 3.05 7.34
CA SER A 162 6.98 4.12 8.09
C SER A 162 8.34 3.70 8.63
N THR A 163 9.22 4.67 8.81
CA THR A 163 10.53 4.52 9.45
C THR A 163 10.49 5.19 10.81
N THR A 164 11.07 4.54 11.82
CA THR A 164 11.20 5.08 13.17
C THR A 164 12.57 5.72 13.34
N ILE A 165 12.60 6.98 13.77
CA ILE A 165 13.81 7.76 14.06
C ILE A 165 13.79 8.11 15.54
N LEU A 166 14.93 7.94 16.22
CA LEU A 166 15.17 8.39 17.59
C LEU A 166 16.00 9.67 17.59
N THR A 167 15.50 10.71 18.22
CA THR A 167 16.22 11.97 18.38
C THR A 167 17.25 11.89 19.51
N SER A 168 18.18 12.84 19.56
CA SER A 168 19.21 12.91 20.62
C SER A 168 18.63 13.12 22.02
N ASP A 169 17.42 13.69 22.12
CA ASP A 169 16.65 13.86 23.36
C ASP A 169 15.71 12.67 23.65
N ASN A 170 15.98 11.52 23.00
CA ASN A 170 15.28 10.23 23.20
C ASN A 170 13.80 10.23 22.85
N LYS A 171 13.37 11.08 21.89
CA LYS A 171 12.01 11.03 21.34
C LYS A 171 11.95 10.05 20.19
N LYS A 172 10.86 9.26 20.14
CA LYS A 172 10.57 8.37 19.02
C LYS A 172 9.70 9.09 18.00
N ILE A 173 10.22 9.31 16.81
CA ILE A 173 9.49 9.92 15.68
C ILE A 173 9.18 8.84 14.66
N ILE A 174 7.91 8.73 14.25
CA ILE A 174 7.47 7.83 13.20
C ILE A 174 7.25 8.66 11.95
N VAL A 175 8.09 8.45 10.93
CA VAL A 175 8.07 9.19 9.67
C VAL A 175 7.49 8.30 8.57
N PRO A 176 6.44 8.72 7.85
CA PRO A 176 5.95 8.00 6.69
C PRO A 176 7.04 7.83 5.63
N ASN A 177 7.17 6.62 5.06
CA ASN A 177 8.25 6.34 4.10
C ASN A 177 8.20 7.24 2.86
N SER A 178 6.99 7.60 2.41
CA SER A 178 6.81 8.51 1.26
C SER A 178 7.37 9.92 1.53
N ALA A 179 7.33 10.41 2.77
CA ALA A 179 7.91 11.69 3.15
C ALA A 179 9.45 11.64 3.14
N ILE A 180 10.03 10.49 3.44
CA ILE A 180 11.49 10.29 3.39
C ILE A 180 11.97 10.24 1.94
N VAL A 181 11.35 9.41 1.10
CA VAL A 181 11.76 9.21 -0.30
C VAL A 181 11.45 10.43 -1.17
N GLY A 182 10.39 11.18 -0.83
CA GLY A 182 10.00 12.41 -1.54
C GLY A 182 10.88 13.62 -1.26
N GLY A 183 11.82 13.54 -0.30
CA GLY A 183 12.71 14.63 0.08
C GLY A 183 14.19 14.28 -0.02
N ALA A 184 15.04 15.25 0.30
CA ALA A 184 16.47 14.99 0.42
C ALA A 184 16.75 14.15 1.67
N ILE A 185 17.66 13.19 1.54
CA ILE A 185 18.15 12.35 2.63
C ILE A 185 19.60 12.73 2.89
N THR A 186 19.90 13.24 4.10
CA THR A 186 21.27 13.45 4.55
C THR A 186 21.67 12.35 5.52
N ASN A 187 22.66 11.57 5.17
CA ASN A 187 23.18 10.50 6.04
C ASN A 187 24.55 10.92 6.58
N PHE A 188 24.63 11.18 7.89
CA PHE A 188 25.85 11.61 8.57
C PHE A 188 26.79 10.44 8.87
N SER A 189 26.33 9.21 8.77
CA SER A 189 27.09 7.99 9.10
C SER A 189 27.58 7.24 7.87
N ALA A 190 27.17 7.64 6.66
CA ALA A 190 27.49 6.93 5.42
C ALA A 190 28.98 7.05 5.05
N MET A 191 29.60 8.20 5.36
CA MET A 191 31.00 8.45 5.04
C MET A 191 31.87 8.29 6.30
N PRO A 192 33.09 7.77 6.15
CA PRO A 192 34.00 7.54 7.29
C PRO A 192 34.49 8.83 7.93
N THR A 193 34.45 9.92 7.17
CA THR A 193 34.91 11.23 7.64
C THR A 193 33.89 12.30 7.29
N ARG A 194 33.79 13.35 8.11
CA ARG A 194 32.98 14.53 7.85
C ARG A 194 33.67 15.81 8.34
N LYS A 195 33.37 16.91 7.69
CA LYS A 195 33.78 18.23 8.17
C LYS A 195 32.97 18.59 9.42
N VAL A 196 33.67 19.07 10.45
CA VAL A 196 33.08 19.65 11.67
C VAL A 196 33.42 21.13 11.67
N GLU A 197 32.43 21.98 11.72
CA GLU A 197 32.59 23.43 11.84
C GLU A 197 32.24 23.83 13.28
N LEU A 198 33.18 24.51 13.92
CA LEU A 198 33.00 25.02 15.26
C LEU A 198 33.24 26.52 15.24
N SER A 199 32.34 27.29 15.84
CA SER A 199 32.50 28.70 16.07
C SER A 199 32.78 28.94 17.54
N VAL A 200 33.88 29.68 17.81
CA VAL A 200 34.27 30.04 19.18
C VAL A 200 34.18 31.58 19.27
N ALA A 201 33.36 32.06 20.19
CA ALA A 201 33.27 33.48 20.49
C ALA A 201 34.42 33.86 21.42
N VAL A 202 35.13 34.94 21.04
CA VAL A 202 36.19 35.50 21.86
C VAL A 202 35.87 36.97 22.18
N PRO A 203 36.26 37.51 23.36
CA PRO A 203 36.07 38.93 23.72
C PRO A 203 36.69 39.86 22.68
N GLY A 204 36.05 41.03 22.41
CA GLY A 204 36.48 41.97 21.38
C GLY A 204 37.88 42.60 21.61
N ASN A 205 38.39 42.55 22.82
CA ASN A 205 39.75 43.01 23.18
C ASN A 205 40.83 41.91 23.04
N THR A 206 40.48 40.74 22.51
CA THR A 206 41.39 39.61 22.34
C THR A 206 42.28 39.80 21.11
N ASP A 207 43.58 39.54 21.27
CA ASP A 207 44.51 39.46 20.14
C ASP A 207 44.16 38.24 19.26
N MET A 208 43.56 38.51 18.09
CA MET A 208 43.07 37.48 17.15
C MET A 208 44.18 36.55 16.63
N ASN A 209 45.45 37.06 16.56
CA ASN A 209 46.56 36.20 16.16
C ASN A 209 46.91 35.20 17.25
N LYS A 210 46.96 35.65 18.53
CA LYS A 210 47.17 34.75 19.66
C LYS A 210 46.04 33.72 19.80
N ALA A 211 44.76 34.12 19.63
CA ALA A 211 43.62 33.24 19.66
C ALA A 211 43.72 32.18 18.57
N ARG A 212 44.06 32.59 17.34
CA ARG A 212 44.25 31.66 16.20
C ARG A 212 45.36 30.66 16.46
N ASP A 213 46.50 31.09 16.96
CA ASP A 213 47.65 30.21 17.22
C ASP A 213 47.34 29.22 18.34
N LEU A 214 46.61 29.64 19.36
CA LEU A 214 46.15 28.76 20.43
C LEU A 214 45.18 27.68 19.89
N ILE A 215 44.21 28.07 19.06
CA ILE A 215 43.27 27.14 18.44
C ILE A 215 44.01 26.16 17.50
N LYS A 216 44.97 26.65 16.70
CA LYS A 216 45.82 25.80 15.86
C LYS A 216 46.65 24.83 16.69
N GLY A 217 47.15 25.26 17.84
CA GLY A 217 47.86 24.38 18.77
C GLY A 217 47.00 23.25 19.30
N ILE A 218 45.75 23.56 19.68
CA ILE A 218 44.79 22.56 20.15
C ILE A 218 44.44 21.56 19.02
N ILE A 219 44.17 22.08 17.81
CA ILE A 219 43.85 21.25 16.65
C ILE A 219 44.98 20.30 16.31
N ASN A 220 46.23 20.77 16.34
CA ASN A 220 47.41 19.97 16.03
C ASN A 220 47.70 18.86 17.09
N ALA A 221 47.29 19.11 18.31
CA ALA A 221 47.46 18.18 19.44
C ALA A 221 46.38 17.04 19.40
N GLU A 222 45.25 17.26 18.73
CA GLU A 222 44.15 16.29 18.64
C GLU A 222 44.44 15.28 17.53
N THR A 223 44.64 14.01 17.90
CA THR A 223 45.01 12.93 16.96
C THR A 223 43.84 12.45 16.08
N ARG A 224 42.59 12.73 16.45
CA ARG A 224 41.40 12.37 15.68
C ARG A 224 41.13 13.29 14.51
N ILE A 225 41.79 14.46 14.49
CA ILE A 225 41.67 15.42 13.37
C ILE A 225 42.58 14.99 12.23
N LEU A 226 41.99 14.87 11.04
CA LEU A 226 42.77 14.55 9.84
C LEU A 226 43.68 15.71 9.48
N LYS A 227 44.91 15.37 8.99
CA LYS A 227 45.89 16.34 8.53
C LYS A 227 45.73 16.66 7.03
N ASP A 228 45.04 15.79 6.31
CA ASP A 228 44.69 15.97 4.92
C ASP A 228 43.19 15.57 4.72
N PRO A 229 42.33 16.54 4.29
CA PRO A 229 42.63 17.98 4.12
C PRO A 229 42.98 18.66 5.44
N ALA A 230 43.87 19.66 5.39
CA ALA A 230 44.34 20.39 6.56
C ALA A 230 43.19 21.17 7.21
N PRO A 231 43.12 21.24 8.56
CA PRO A 231 42.13 22.06 9.26
C PRO A 231 42.38 23.54 9.04
N GLU A 232 41.30 24.27 8.82
CA GLU A 232 41.36 25.74 8.59
C GLU A 232 40.81 26.47 9.80
N VAL A 233 41.48 27.56 10.18
CA VAL A 233 41.04 28.48 11.23
C VAL A 233 40.85 29.86 10.62
N ALA A 234 39.60 30.28 10.44
CA ALA A 234 39.23 31.59 9.86
C ALA A 234 38.48 32.44 10.87
N ILE A 235 38.59 33.75 10.73
CA ILE A 235 37.75 34.70 11.43
C ILE A 235 36.50 34.93 10.59
N THR A 236 35.33 34.56 11.11
CA THR A 236 34.07 34.62 10.37
C THR A 236 33.29 35.89 10.58
N ASP A 237 33.37 36.49 11.77
CA ASP A 237 32.69 37.72 12.08
C ASP A 237 33.46 38.45 13.21
N ALA A 238 33.95 39.65 12.92
CA ALA A 238 34.63 40.49 13.89
C ALA A 238 33.67 41.49 14.61
N SER A 239 32.42 41.60 14.13
CA SER A 239 31.45 42.60 14.64
C SER A 239 30.55 42.07 15.75
N ALA A 240 30.40 40.79 15.88
CA ALA A 240 29.48 40.16 16.85
C ALA A 240 29.97 40.25 18.31
N ALA A 241 31.21 40.70 18.55
CA ALA A 241 31.80 40.82 19.90
C ALA A 241 31.41 42.11 20.61
N GLU A 242 30.96 43.13 19.89
CA GLU A 242 30.65 44.45 20.45
C GLU A 242 29.23 44.59 21.02
N GLU A 243 28.30 43.77 20.63
CA GLU A 243 26.87 43.89 20.93
C GLU A 243 26.37 43.11 22.18
N ARG A 244 27.26 42.44 22.90
CA ARG A 244 26.91 41.72 24.14
C ARG A 244 27.47 42.32 25.44
N ILE A 245 27.88 43.55 25.39
CA ILE A 245 28.27 44.33 26.61
C ILE A 245 27.42 45.58 26.66
N SER A 246 26.15 45.46 26.98
CA SER A 246 25.35 46.57 27.52
C SER A 246 24.26 46.00 28.44
#